data_9a82e9aef33f329f6b435684d3e63403
#
_entry.id   9a82e9aef33f329f6b435684d3e63403
#
_cell.length_a   1.000
_cell.length_b   1.000
_cell.length_c   1.000
_cell.angle_alpha   90.00
_cell.angle_beta   90.00
_cell.angle_gamma   90.00
#
_symmetry.space_group_name_H-M   'P 1'
#
loop_
_entity.id
_entity.type
_entity.pdbx_description
1 polymer ?
#
loop_
_entity_poly.entity_id
_entity_poly.type
_entity_poly.pdbx_seq_one_letter_code
_entity_poly.pdbx_strand_id
1 'polypeptide(L)'
;MNFPFFIARRYLFSKKRHNAINIISSIAVGGVALATMAMVCVLSGFNGFHDLIGGLFTTIDPQLEVVPTKGKVAAADDPHLDAIRKDPAVAAFSATLNDDALILFKGRPTVIRLKGIDERYADVTGIRQILYGRGDFELQRANLNYGIPGFGLANSLGGLQFGEVEICVPRKGEQINLLNPAENINVGTLQSSNLCFQVYQSKYDNNYMLCPLSFAQDLFEKQGCISALELKLK
;
A
#
# COMPACT_ATOMS: atom_id res chain seq x y z
N MET A 1 -15.72 34.64 -40.42
CA MET A 1 -16.97 34.57 -39.58
C MET A 1 -17.99 33.73 -40.35
N ASN A 2 -18.43 32.61 -39.74
CA ASN A 2 -19.41 31.73 -40.39
C ASN A 2 -20.77 32.40 -40.40
N PHE A 3 -21.28 32.68 -41.60
CA PHE A 3 -22.56 33.32 -41.83
C PHE A 3 -23.76 32.69 -41.10
N PRO A 4 -23.85 31.35 -40.97
CA PRO A 4 -24.88 30.70 -40.16
C PRO A 4 -24.84 31.09 -38.68
N PHE A 5 -23.66 31.24 -38.11
CA PHE A 5 -23.48 31.62 -36.71
C PHE A 5 -23.89 33.08 -36.44
N PHE A 6 -23.61 33.96 -37.40
CA PHE A 6 -24.04 35.34 -37.32
C PHE A 6 -25.57 35.47 -37.35
N ILE A 7 -26.24 34.70 -38.20
CA ILE A 7 -27.70 34.67 -38.27
C ILE A 7 -28.32 34.12 -36.99
N ALA A 8 -27.78 32.99 -36.48
CA ALA A 8 -28.25 32.35 -35.23
C ALA A 8 -28.15 33.32 -34.04
N ARG A 9 -27.01 34.01 -33.89
CA ARG A 9 -26.80 35.00 -32.81
C ARG A 9 -27.78 36.17 -32.91
N ARG A 10 -28.05 36.68 -34.16
CA ARG A 10 -28.99 37.79 -34.38
C ARG A 10 -30.43 37.37 -34.08
N TYR A 11 -30.81 36.12 -34.36
CA TYR A 11 -32.15 35.60 -34.04
C TYR A 11 -32.36 35.40 -32.56
N LEU A 12 -31.37 34.90 -31.85
CA LEU A 12 -31.39 34.68 -30.38
C LEU A 12 -31.59 36.00 -29.60
N PHE A 13 -30.98 37.10 -30.04
CA PHE A 13 -31.03 38.40 -29.35
C PHE A 13 -31.94 39.45 -30.01
N SER A 14 -32.81 39.05 -30.96
CA SER A 14 -33.71 39.96 -31.64
C SER A 14 -34.89 40.39 -30.74
N LYS A 15 -34.96 41.69 -30.45
CA LYS A 15 -36.05 42.32 -29.72
C LYS A 15 -37.34 42.37 -30.55
N LYS A 16 -37.97 41.27 -30.90
CA LYS A 16 -39.30 41.26 -31.47
C LYS A 16 -40.34 40.83 -30.43
N ARG A 17 -41.54 41.35 -30.59
CA ARG A 17 -42.70 41.45 -29.68
C ARG A 17 -43.32 40.14 -29.13
N HIS A 18 -42.65 38.98 -29.24
CA HIS A 18 -43.10 37.70 -28.67
C HIS A 18 -42.11 37.20 -27.64
N ASN A 19 -42.18 37.74 -26.42
CA ASN A 19 -41.35 37.39 -25.30
C ASN A 19 -41.41 35.91 -24.90
N ALA A 20 -42.48 35.18 -25.20
CA ALA A 20 -42.68 33.79 -24.76
C ALA A 20 -41.67 32.83 -25.40
N ILE A 21 -41.37 32.94 -26.70
CA ILE A 21 -40.41 32.04 -27.39
C ILE A 21 -38.98 32.27 -26.86
N ASN A 22 -38.61 33.54 -26.65
CA ASN A 22 -37.27 33.86 -26.11
C ASN A 22 -37.09 33.39 -24.67
N ILE A 23 -38.15 33.45 -23.87
CA ILE A 23 -38.15 32.97 -22.49
C ILE A 23 -37.99 31.44 -22.47
N ILE A 24 -38.76 30.72 -23.29
CA ILE A 24 -38.68 29.26 -23.40
C ILE A 24 -37.28 28.83 -23.87
N SER A 25 -36.73 29.49 -24.91
CA SER A 25 -35.39 29.21 -25.41
C SER A 25 -34.31 29.48 -24.35
N SER A 26 -34.42 30.57 -23.59
CA SER A 26 -33.47 30.89 -22.52
C SER A 26 -33.53 29.88 -21.39
N ILE A 27 -34.72 29.41 -21.00
CA ILE A 27 -34.90 28.37 -20.02
C ILE A 27 -34.27 27.05 -20.51
N ALA A 28 -34.52 26.69 -21.76
CA ALA A 28 -33.94 25.47 -22.33
C ALA A 28 -32.40 25.53 -22.38
N VAL A 29 -31.83 26.65 -22.86
CA VAL A 29 -30.36 26.84 -22.85
C VAL A 29 -29.81 26.84 -21.46
N GLY A 30 -30.47 27.53 -20.52
CA GLY A 30 -30.07 27.53 -19.11
C GLY A 30 -30.11 26.13 -18.46
N GLY A 31 -31.16 25.37 -18.78
CA GLY A 31 -31.29 23.98 -18.29
C GLY A 31 -30.18 23.07 -18.83
N VAL A 32 -29.88 23.13 -20.12
CA VAL A 32 -28.76 22.35 -20.70
C VAL A 32 -27.42 22.81 -20.15
N ALA A 33 -27.19 24.11 -19.99
CA ALA A 33 -25.95 24.62 -19.42
C ALA A 33 -25.75 24.18 -17.98
N LEU A 34 -26.80 24.21 -17.15
CA LEU A 34 -26.76 23.70 -15.78
C LEU A 34 -26.51 22.20 -15.72
N ALA A 35 -27.18 21.42 -16.57
CA ALA A 35 -27.00 19.97 -16.61
C ALA A 35 -25.57 19.59 -17.05
N THR A 36 -25.02 20.23 -18.07
CA THR A 36 -23.64 19.99 -18.52
C THR A 36 -22.63 20.44 -17.49
N MET A 37 -22.83 21.57 -16.82
CA MET A 37 -21.99 22.05 -15.75
C MET A 37 -21.97 21.06 -14.58
N ALA A 38 -23.12 20.58 -14.14
CA ALA A 38 -23.25 19.58 -13.08
C ALA A 38 -22.53 18.27 -13.45
N MET A 39 -22.69 17.80 -14.69
CA MET A 39 -22.01 16.58 -15.17
C MET A 39 -20.50 16.74 -15.18
N VAL A 40 -19.97 17.86 -15.64
CA VAL A 40 -18.52 18.15 -15.65
C VAL A 40 -17.99 18.21 -14.23
N CYS A 41 -18.69 18.87 -13.30
CA CYS A 41 -18.29 18.94 -11.90
C CYS A 41 -18.23 17.54 -11.25
N VAL A 42 -19.24 16.70 -11.48
CA VAL A 42 -19.27 15.32 -10.95
C VAL A 42 -18.14 14.48 -11.54
N LEU A 43 -17.94 14.52 -12.85
CA LEU A 43 -16.85 13.77 -13.50
C LEU A 43 -15.47 14.24 -13.04
N SER A 44 -15.27 15.54 -12.90
CA SER A 44 -14.01 16.11 -12.41
C SER A 44 -13.73 15.68 -10.98
N GLY A 45 -14.75 15.75 -10.11
CA GLY A 45 -14.63 15.27 -8.72
C GLY A 45 -14.34 13.77 -8.64
N PHE A 46 -15.00 12.96 -9.48
CA PHE A 46 -14.77 11.52 -9.52
C PHE A 46 -13.37 11.16 -10.01
N ASN A 47 -12.88 11.84 -11.06
CA ASN A 47 -11.52 11.61 -11.55
C ASN A 47 -10.46 11.99 -10.49
N GLY A 48 -10.61 13.15 -9.85
CA GLY A 48 -9.69 13.56 -8.78
C GLY A 48 -9.70 12.60 -7.58
N PHE A 49 -10.87 12.06 -7.23
CA PHE A 49 -10.99 11.05 -6.18
C PHE A 49 -10.34 9.71 -6.58
N HIS A 50 -10.52 9.29 -7.83
CA HIS A 50 -9.89 8.08 -8.36
C HIS A 50 -8.35 8.18 -8.35
N ASP A 51 -7.79 9.30 -8.77
CA ASP A 51 -6.35 9.55 -8.76
C ASP A 51 -5.78 9.56 -7.33
N LEU A 52 -6.51 10.19 -6.40
CA LEU A 52 -6.12 10.22 -4.99
C LEU A 52 -6.10 8.81 -4.38
N ILE A 53 -7.15 8.02 -4.62
CA ILE A 53 -7.21 6.63 -4.11
C ILE A 53 -6.14 5.77 -4.78
N GLY A 54 -5.97 5.86 -6.10
CA GLY A 54 -4.95 5.11 -6.83
C GLY A 54 -3.55 5.35 -6.25
N GLY A 55 -3.22 6.60 -5.93
CA GLY A 55 -1.96 6.96 -5.29
C GLY A 55 -1.77 6.37 -3.89
N LEU A 56 -2.84 6.26 -3.10
CA LEU A 56 -2.77 5.69 -1.75
C LEU A 56 -2.56 4.16 -1.76
N PHE A 57 -3.18 3.44 -2.70
CA PHE A 57 -3.06 1.98 -2.76
C PHE A 57 -1.72 1.49 -3.32
N THR A 58 -1.14 2.18 -4.30
CA THR A 58 0.11 1.76 -4.95
C THR A 58 1.37 2.08 -4.14
N THR A 59 1.25 2.70 -2.98
CA THR A 59 2.41 3.15 -2.20
C THR A 59 3.01 2.04 -1.33
N ILE A 60 2.19 1.13 -0.81
CA ILE A 60 2.63 -0.03 -0.01
C ILE A 60 2.29 -1.36 -0.69
N ASP A 61 1.18 -1.38 -1.46
CA ASP A 61 0.78 -2.54 -2.24
C ASP A 61 1.41 -2.47 -3.64
N PRO A 62 1.92 -3.58 -4.18
CA PRO A 62 2.49 -3.62 -5.52
C PRO A 62 1.41 -3.49 -6.60
N GLN A 63 1.81 -3.16 -7.83
CA GLN A 63 0.89 -3.15 -8.98
C GLN A 63 0.38 -4.55 -9.30
N LEU A 64 1.22 -5.57 -9.11
CA LEU A 64 0.88 -6.97 -9.32
C LEU A 64 1.58 -7.82 -8.27
N GLU A 65 0.84 -8.76 -7.71
CA GLU A 65 1.34 -9.73 -6.74
C GLU A 65 1.12 -11.15 -7.24
N VAL A 66 2.18 -11.95 -7.27
CA VAL A 66 2.14 -13.36 -7.62
C VAL A 66 2.23 -14.17 -6.34
N VAL A 67 1.16 -14.89 -6.04
CA VAL A 67 1.03 -15.72 -4.83
C VAL A 67 0.87 -17.19 -5.18
N PRO A 68 1.30 -18.12 -4.32
CA PRO A 68 1.11 -19.54 -4.56
C PRO A 68 -0.38 -19.91 -4.51
N THR A 69 -0.83 -20.76 -5.44
CA THR A 69 -2.21 -21.27 -5.49
C THR A 69 -2.52 -22.27 -4.39
N LYS A 70 -1.50 -22.94 -3.85
CA LYS A 70 -1.63 -23.89 -2.74
C LYS A 70 -0.65 -23.55 -1.63
N GLY A 71 -1.16 -23.49 -0.42
CA GLY A 71 -0.35 -23.14 0.76
C GLY A 71 -0.16 -21.62 0.93
N LYS A 72 0.72 -21.25 1.87
CA LYS A 72 1.00 -19.84 2.19
C LYS A 72 2.33 -19.35 1.61
N VAL A 73 3.18 -20.26 1.16
CA VAL A 73 4.55 -19.95 0.68
C VAL A 73 4.94 -20.83 -0.50
N ALA A 74 5.81 -20.31 -1.35
CA ALA A 74 6.47 -20.99 -2.44
C ALA A 74 7.99 -20.90 -2.27
N ALA A 75 8.74 -21.79 -2.92
CA ALA A 75 10.19 -21.68 -2.97
C ALA A 75 10.58 -20.42 -3.77
N ALA A 76 11.55 -19.67 -3.27
CA ALA A 76 11.99 -18.44 -3.94
C ALA A 76 12.70 -18.70 -5.28
N ASP A 77 13.25 -19.92 -5.46
CA ASP A 77 13.95 -20.41 -6.63
C ASP A 77 13.07 -21.22 -7.60
N ASP A 78 11.74 -21.14 -7.48
CA ASP A 78 10.80 -21.81 -8.39
C ASP A 78 11.03 -21.33 -9.83
N PRO A 79 11.21 -22.27 -10.81
CA PRO A 79 11.43 -21.95 -12.22
C PRO A 79 10.33 -21.06 -12.84
N HIS A 80 9.09 -21.16 -12.37
CA HIS A 80 7.99 -20.33 -12.83
C HIS A 80 8.17 -18.87 -12.39
N LEU A 81 8.65 -18.64 -11.17
CA LEU A 81 8.98 -17.30 -10.69
C LEU A 81 10.16 -16.69 -11.46
N ASP A 82 11.14 -17.50 -11.82
CA ASP A 82 12.27 -17.05 -12.63
C ASP A 82 11.88 -16.65 -14.05
N ALA A 83 10.90 -17.33 -14.64
CA ALA A 83 10.33 -16.94 -15.92
C ALA A 83 9.64 -15.56 -15.81
N ILE A 84 8.88 -15.32 -14.76
CA ILE A 84 8.21 -14.03 -14.52
C ILE A 84 9.23 -12.91 -14.29
N ARG A 85 10.29 -13.15 -13.49
CA ARG A 85 11.36 -12.17 -13.25
C ARG A 85 12.07 -11.70 -14.52
N LYS A 86 12.13 -12.57 -15.54
CA LYS A 86 12.78 -12.31 -16.84
C LYS A 86 11.83 -11.74 -17.89
N ASP A 87 10.55 -11.58 -17.59
CA ASP A 87 9.56 -11.04 -18.52
C ASP A 87 9.89 -9.57 -18.86
N PRO A 88 9.95 -9.20 -20.15
CA PRO A 88 10.25 -7.83 -20.57
C PRO A 88 9.21 -6.78 -20.12
N ALA A 89 8.01 -7.20 -19.74
CA ALA A 89 6.96 -6.30 -19.19
C ALA A 89 7.24 -5.90 -17.73
N VAL A 90 8.08 -6.65 -17.00
CA VAL A 90 8.44 -6.38 -15.62
C VAL A 90 9.55 -5.34 -15.56
N ALA A 91 9.32 -4.25 -14.84
CA ALA A 91 10.30 -3.20 -14.58
C ALA A 91 11.17 -3.50 -13.36
N ALA A 92 10.54 -3.97 -12.27
CA ALA A 92 11.20 -4.36 -11.03
C ALA A 92 10.39 -5.46 -10.33
N PHE A 93 11.05 -6.22 -9.47
CA PHE A 93 10.43 -7.24 -8.63
C PHE A 93 11.06 -7.29 -7.25
N SER A 94 10.28 -7.72 -6.26
CA SER A 94 10.69 -7.90 -4.86
C SER A 94 10.06 -9.16 -4.31
N ALA A 95 10.83 -9.91 -3.54
CA ALA A 95 10.36 -11.09 -2.83
C ALA A 95 9.88 -10.70 -1.43
N THR A 96 8.70 -11.17 -1.03
CA THR A 96 8.14 -10.85 0.28
C THR A 96 7.67 -12.09 1.02
N LEU A 97 7.76 -12.06 2.36
CA LEU A 97 7.25 -13.08 3.25
C LEU A 97 6.37 -12.42 4.32
N ASN A 98 5.06 -12.69 4.26
CA ASN A 98 4.07 -12.12 5.18
C ASN A 98 3.48 -13.22 6.06
N ASP A 99 3.52 -13.03 7.38
CA ASP A 99 2.72 -13.85 8.30
C ASP A 99 2.41 -13.06 9.58
N ASP A 100 1.52 -13.59 10.41
CA ASP A 100 1.15 -12.99 11.67
C ASP A 100 2.21 -13.33 12.73
N ALA A 101 2.58 -12.34 13.52
CA ALA A 101 3.55 -12.43 14.59
C ALA A 101 3.07 -11.66 15.82
N LEU A 102 3.70 -11.88 16.95
CA LEU A 102 3.39 -11.23 18.21
C LEU A 102 4.57 -10.37 18.63
N ILE A 103 4.38 -9.07 18.76
CA ILE A 103 5.36 -8.19 19.40
C ILE A 103 5.18 -8.25 20.90
N LEU A 104 6.26 -8.47 21.60
CA LEU A 104 6.32 -8.30 23.04
C LEU A 104 7.09 -7.02 23.37
N PHE A 105 6.36 -6.00 23.80
CA PHE A 105 6.96 -4.71 24.18
C PHE A 105 6.55 -4.31 25.60
N LYS A 106 7.53 -4.14 26.48
CA LYS A 106 7.32 -3.81 27.91
C LYS A 106 6.27 -4.71 28.57
N GLY A 107 6.31 -6.01 28.27
CA GLY A 107 5.39 -7.01 28.80
C GLY A 107 3.99 -6.99 28.22
N ARG A 108 3.71 -6.20 27.17
CA ARG A 108 2.43 -6.15 26.48
C ARG A 108 2.52 -6.85 25.13
N PRO A 109 1.78 -7.94 24.94
CA PRO A 109 1.71 -8.61 23.65
C PRO A 109 0.78 -7.85 22.69
N THR A 110 1.21 -7.66 21.44
CA THR A 110 0.42 -7.05 20.37
C THR A 110 0.55 -7.91 19.12
N VAL A 111 -0.57 -8.34 18.56
CA VAL A 111 -0.58 -9.07 17.28
C VAL A 111 -0.31 -8.11 16.14
N ILE A 112 0.67 -8.46 15.32
CA ILE A 112 1.03 -7.69 14.13
C ILE A 112 1.12 -8.60 12.91
N ARG A 113 1.13 -7.98 11.74
CA ARG A 113 1.55 -8.62 10.51
C ARG A 113 2.99 -8.21 10.20
N LEU A 114 3.89 -9.19 10.29
CA LEU A 114 5.28 -8.99 9.95
C LEU A 114 5.47 -9.23 8.46
N LYS A 115 6.01 -8.23 7.75
CA LYS A 115 6.31 -8.28 6.33
C LYS A 115 7.83 -8.24 6.14
N GLY A 116 8.40 -9.42 5.85
CA GLY A 116 9.79 -9.54 5.40
C GLY A 116 9.92 -9.09 3.95
N ILE A 117 10.81 -8.17 3.70
CA ILE A 117 11.04 -7.56 2.37
C ILE A 117 12.52 -7.61 2.00
N ASP A 118 12.80 -7.69 0.71
CA ASP A 118 14.16 -7.61 0.18
C ASP A 118 14.58 -6.15 -0.11
N GLU A 119 15.83 -5.95 -0.50
CA GLU A 119 16.39 -4.63 -0.80
C GLU A 119 15.71 -3.93 -1.98
N ARG A 120 15.10 -4.70 -2.88
CA ARG A 120 14.42 -4.20 -4.09
C ARG A 120 13.00 -3.73 -3.85
N TYR A 121 12.49 -3.93 -2.65
CA TYR A 121 11.11 -3.54 -2.30
C TYR A 121 10.82 -2.07 -2.59
N ALA A 122 11.78 -1.20 -2.34
CA ALA A 122 11.64 0.24 -2.61
C ALA A 122 11.62 0.60 -4.10
N ASP A 123 12.05 -0.29 -4.99
CA ASP A 123 11.99 -0.08 -6.44
C ASP A 123 10.63 -0.50 -7.02
N VAL A 124 9.96 -1.46 -6.35
CA VAL A 124 8.64 -1.98 -6.72
C VAL A 124 7.53 -1.09 -6.19
N THR A 125 7.68 -0.60 -4.96
CA THR A 125 6.66 0.17 -4.24
C THR A 125 7.08 1.62 -4.05
N GLY A 126 6.12 2.48 -3.70
CA GLY A 126 6.37 3.87 -3.32
C GLY A 126 6.79 4.07 -1.87
N ILE A 127 7.29 3.04 -1.18
CA ILE A 127 7.53 3.06 0.27
C ILE A 127 8.34 4.27 0.74
N ARG A 128 9.34 4.71 -0.02
CA ARG A 128 10.18 5.87 0.33
C ARG A 128 9.40 7.18 0.44
N GLN A 129 8.24 7.30 -0.24
CA GLN A 129 7.42 8.51 -0.24
C GLN A 129 6.56 8.66 1.01
N ILE A 130 6.34 7.55 1.73
CA ILE A 130 5.48 7.49 2.92
C ILE A 130 6.25 7.23 4.20
N LEU A 131 7.59 7.30 4.14
CA LEU A 131 8.44 7.18 5.33
C LEU A 131 8.51 8.50 6.09
N TYR A 132 8.38 8.40 7.40
CA TYR A 132 8.53 9.48 8.36
C TYR A 132 9.62 9.11 9.37
N GLY A 133 10.45 10.08 9.73
CA GLY A 133 11.52 9.90 10.70
C GLY A 133 12.85 10.44 10.22
N ARG A 134 13.94 9.98 10.84
CA ARG A 134 15.33 10.37 10.51
C ARG A 134 16.16 9.12 10.30
N GLY A 135 16.64 8.92 9.09
CA GLY A 135 17.48 7.76 8.71
C GLY A 135 17.25 7.36 7.27
N ASP A 136 18.05 6.41 6.83
CA ASP A 136 17.93 5.80 5.51
C ASP A 136 17.05 4.55 5.59
N PHE A 137 16.44 4.18 4.46
CA PHE A 137 15.68 2.95 4.32
C PHE A 137 16.63 1.76 4.27
N GLU A 138 17.15 1.38 5.42
CA GLU A 138 18.00 0.21 5.62
C GLU A 138 17.34 -0.70 6.66
N LEU A 139 17.13 -1.95 6.29
CA LEU A 139 16.53 -2.95 7.19
C LEU A 139 17.58 -3.81 7.89
N GLN A 140 18.82 -3.82 7.41
CA GLN A 140 19.91 -4.57 8.00
C GLN A 140 21.20 -3.76 7.97
N ARG A 141 21.88 -3.66 9.11
CA ARG A 141 23.17 -2.96 9.24
C ARG A 141 24.01 -3.63 10.32
N ALA A 142 25.26 -3.95 9.99
CA ALA A 142 26.22 -4.52 10.95
C ALA A 142 25.66 -5.71 11.76
N ASN A 143 24.99 -6.68 11.12
CA ASN A 143 24.30 -7.84 11.72
C ASN A 143 23.11 -7.52 12.64
N LEU A 144 22.65 -6.28 12.67
CA LEU A 144 21.42 -5.91 13.36
C LEU A 144 20.27 -5.82 12.35
N ASN A 145 19.13 -6.38 12.73
CA ASN A 145 17.91 -6.31 11.96
C ASN A 145 17.04 -5.14 12.48
N TYR A 146 16.58 -4.30 11.58
CA TYR A 146 15.75 -3.14 11.90
C TYR A 146 14.31 -3.36 11.49
N GLY A 147 13.39 -2.92 12.34
CA GLY A 147 11.96 -2.91 12.06
C GLY A 147 11.48 -1.52 11.70
N ILE A 148 10.66 -1.41 10.66
CA ILE A 148 9.95 -0.18 10.28
C ILE A 148 8.46 -0.41 10.53
N PRO A 149 7.91 0.07 11.65
CA PRO A 149 6.49 -0.06 11.97
C PRO A 149 5.64 0.92 11.18
N GLY A 150 4.36 0.62 11.01
CA GLY A 150 3.36 1.62 10.66
C GLY A 150 3.22 2.69 11.75
N PHE A 151 2.78 3.88 11.39
CA PHE A 151 2.73 5.04 12.29
C PHE A 151 1.94 4.79 13.58
N GLY A 152 0.78 4.13 13.49
CA GLY A 152 -0.03 3.80 14.66
C GLY A 152 0.63 2.76 15.56
N LEU A 153 1.29 1.74 14.96
CA LEU A 153 2.07 0.76 15.70
C LEU A 153 3.26 1.43 16.39
N ALA A 154 3.99 2.32 15.71
CA ALA A 154 5.08 3.09 16.32
C ALA A 154 4.64 3.86 17.57
N ASN A 155 3.47 4.51 17.50
CA ASN A 155 2.89 5.21 18.65
C ASN A 155 2.59 4.25 19.81
N SER A 156 2.10 3.04 19.54
CA SER A 156 1.83 2.04 20.58
C SER A 156 3.10 1.51 21.23
N LEU A 157 4.22 1.53 20.51
CA LEU A 157 5.57 1.18 20.99
C LEU A 157 6.30 2.35 21.69
N GLY A 158 5.63 3.49 21.85
CA GLY A 158 6.19 4.65 22.53
C GLY A 158 6.96 5.61 21.64
N GLY A 159 6.76 5.56 20.32
CA GLY A 159 7.34 6.46 19.32
C GLY A 159 8.35 5.78 18.39
N LEU A 160 9.02 6.58 17.57
CA LEU A 160 9.98 6.09 16.56
C LEU A 160 11.23 5.45 17.16
N GLN A 161 11.61 5.84 18.36
CA GLN A 161 12.79 5.34 19.09
C GLN A 161 12.38 4.32 20.16
N PHE A 162 11.66 3.29 19.74
CA PHE A 162 11.18 2.25 20.68
C PHE A 162 12.31 1.35 21.25
N GLY A 163 13.53 1.47 20.70
CA GLY A 163 14.69 0.66 21.08
C GLY A 163 14.64 -0.73 20.44
N GLU A 164 14.61 -1.74 21.28
CA GLU A 164 14.57 -3.15 20.89
C GLU A 164 13.19 -3.74 21.19
N VAL A 165 12.69 -4.57 20.28
CA VAL A 165 11.43 -5.32 20.45
C VAL A 165 11.64 -6.79 20.13
N GLU A 166 11.01 -7.64 20.91
CA GLU A 166 10.97 -9.08 20.68
C GLU A 166 9.75 -9.43 19.80
N ILE A 167 10.03 -10.18 18.75
CA ILE A 167 9.00 -10.73 17.87
C ILE A 167 8.90 -12.22 18.12
N CYS A 168 7.71 -12.67 18.47
CA CYS A 168 7.43 -14.04 18.83
C CYS A 168 6.49 -14.68 17.81
N VAL A 169 6.81 -15.93 17.40
CA VAL A 169 5.99 -16.70 16.47
C VAL A 169 5.87 -18.14 16.98
N PRO A 170 4.68 -18.73 17.00
CA PRO A 170 4.50 -20.13 17.37
C PRO A 170 5.22 -21.05 16.38
N ARG A 171 5.92 -22.06 16.87
CA ARG A 171 6.54 -23.11 16.02
C ARG A 171 5.47 -23.92 15.32
N LYS A 172 5.73 -24.28 14.07
CA LYS A 172 4.81 -25.08 13.28
C LYS A 172 4.72 -26.51 13.82
N GLY A 173 3.47 -26.98 13.97
CA GLY A 173 3.18 -28.41 14.23
C GLY A 173 3.23 -28.84 15.69
N GLU A 174 3.60 -28.00 16.62
CA GLU A 174 3.55 -28.28 18.05
C GLU A 174 2.30 -27.66 18.69
N GLN A 175 1.61 -28.44 19.51
CA GLN A 175 0.55 -27.88 20.37
C GLN A 175 1.22 -27.01 21.42
N ILE A 176 0.74 -25.79 21.59
CA ILE A 176 1.26 -24.85 22.60
C ILE A 176 1.20 -25.56 23.97
N ASN A 177 2.37 -25.90 24.51
CA ASN A 177 2.46 -26.42 25.84
C ASN A 177 2.23 -25.27 26.82
N LEU A 178 1.04 -25.20 27.40
CA LEU A 178 0.66 -24.17 28.36
C LEU A 178 1.53 -24.14 29.63
N LEU A 179 2.29 -25.24 29.90
CA LEU A 179 3.17 -25.33 31.05
C LEU A 179 4.57 -24.69 30.78
N ASN A 180 5.03 -24.72 29.52
CA ASN A 180 6.28 -24.08 29.08
C ASN A 180 6.10 -23.41 27.71
N PRO A 181 5.46 -22.23 27.65
CA PRO A 181 5.21 -21.55 26.37
C PRO A 181 6.48 -21.19 25.60
N ALA A 182 7.60 -20.99 26.31
CA ALA A 182 8.88 -20.60 25.73
C ALA A 182 9.55 -21.68 24.85
N GLU A 183 9.20 -22.95 25.03
CA GLU A 183 9.77 -24.05 24.23
C GLU A 183 9.18 -24.13 22.81
N ASN A 184 7.98 -23.60 22.62
CA ASN A 184 7.22 -23.73 21.38
C ASN A 184 7.09 -22.40 20.61
N ILE A 185 7.94 -21.43 20.93
CA ILE A 185 7.92 -20.09 20.32
C ILE A 185 9.30 -19.78 19.75
N ASN A 186 9.34 -19.36 18.50
CA ASN A 186 10.53 -18.72 17.94
C ASN A 186 10.53 -17.25 18.33
N VAL A 187 11.66 -16.77 18.81
CA VAL A 187 11.84 -15.37 19.21
C VAL A 187 12.95 -14.76 18.40
N GLY A 188 12.69 -13.61 17.81
CA GLY A 188 13.68 -12.80 17.13
C GLY A 188 13.59 -11.35 17.60
N THR A 189 14.66 -10.60 17.43
CA THR A 189 14.79 -9.22 17.92
C THR A 189 14.93 -8.25 16.77
N LEU A 190 14.14 -7.17 16.78
CA LEU A 190 14.24 -6.06 15.85
C LEU A 190 14.60 -4.78 16.61
N GLN A 191 15.55 -4.03 16.04
CA GLN A 191 15.92 -2.71 16.52
C GLN A 191 15.07 -1.63 15.84
N SER A 192 14.91 -0.50 16.52
CA SER A 192 14.27 0.67 15.93
C SER A 192 15.12 1.26 14.82
N SER A 193 14.54 1.44 13.63
CA SER A 193 15.15 2.15 12.50
C SER A 193 15.05 3.68 12.60
N ASN A 194 14.37 4.21 13.61
CA ASN A 194 13.94 5.62 13.69
C ASN A 194 13.04 6.09 12.53
N LEU A 195 12.46 5.14 11.81
CA LEU A 195 11.53 5.35 10.71
C LEU A 195 10.18 4.67 11.02
N CYS A 196 9.12 5.23 10.51
CA CYS A 196 7.82 4.58 10.37
C CYS A 196 7.23 4.91 9.00
N PHE A 197 6.27 4.13 8.55
CA PHE A 197 5.50 4.44 7.35
C PHE A 197 4.07 4.83 7.71
N GLN A 198 3.44 5.65 6.89
CA GLN A 198 2.05 6.06 7.05
C GLN A 198 1.32 6.04 5.70
N VAL A 199 0.24 5.25 5.64
CA VAL A 199 -0.59 5.05 4.44
C VAL A 199 -1.97 5.69 4.63
N TYR A 200 -2.28 6.19 5.83
CA TYR A 200 -3.60 6.68 6.24
C TYR A 200 -4.70 5.60 6.20
N GLN A 201 -4.29 4.34 6.37
CA GLN A 201 -5.18 3.19 6.51
C GLN A 201 -4.86 2.45 7.80
N SER A 202 -5.84 2.37 8.72
CA SER A 202 -5.67 1.73 10.04
C SER A 202 -5.17 0.29 9.96
N LYS A 203 -5.53 -0.45 8.90
CA LYS A 203 -5.08 -1.82 8.66
C LYS A 203 -3.55 -1.92 8.60
N TYR A 204 -2.91 -1.01 7.85
CA TYR A 204 -1.46 -1.01 7.66
C TYR A 204 -0.76 -0.24 8.78
N ASP A 205 -1.24 0.95 9.11
CA ASP A 205 -0.58 1.84 10.06
C ASP A 205 -0.53 1.28 11.48
N ASN A 206 -1.56 0.50 11.89
CA ASN A 206 -1.62 -0.03 13.26
C ASN A 206 -1.06 -1.44 13.43
N ASN A 207 -1.01 -2.23 12.34
CA ASN A 207 -0.77 -3.67 12.47
C ASN A 207 0.45 -4.17 11.69
N TYR A 208 1.04 -3.39 10.79
CA TYR A 208 2.17 -3.86 9.98
C TYR A 208 3.51 -3.38 10.52
N MET A 209 4.50 -4.27 10.38
CA MET A 209 5.91 -3.96 10.58
C MET A 209 6.72 -4.58 9.44
N LEU A 210 7.57 -3.78 8.81
CA LEU A 210 8.51 -4.23 7.79
C LEU A 210 9.81 -4.67 8.48
N CYS A 211 10.41 -5.75 7.98
CA CYS A 211 11.69 -6.26 8.45
C CYS A 211 12.49 -6.86 7.28
N PRO A 212 13.77 -7.23 7.46
CA PRO A 212 14.52 -7.95 6.45
C PRO A 212 13.86 -9.28 6.10
N LEU A 213 13.89 -9.66 4.81
CA LEU A 213 13.34 -10.95 4.35
C LEU A 213 14.03 -12.13 5.05
N SER A 214 15.36 -12.08 5.19
CA SER A 214 16.13 -13.11 5.88
C SER A 214 15.68 -13.30 7.33
N PHE A 215 15.48 -12.21 8.06
CA PHE A 215 14.97 -12.25 9.43
C PHE A 215 13.58 -12.92 9.51
N ALA A 216 12.67 -12.56 8.61
CA ALA A 216 11.34 -13.18 8.55
C ALA A 216 11.42 -14.68 8.22
N GLN A 217 12.29 -15.06 7.27
CA GLN A 217 12.50 -16.45 6.88
C GLN A 217 13.03 -17.31 8.04
N ASP A 218 13.98 -16.78 8.81
CA ASP A 218 14.52 -17.47 9.98
C ASP A 218 13.48 -17.59 11.09
N LEU A 219 12.79 -16.49 11.40
CA LEU A 219 11.79 -16.45 12.47
C LEU A 219 10.61 -17.40 12.21
N PHE A 220 10.12 -17.46 10.96
CA PHE A 220 9.02 -18.33 10.56
C PHE A 220 9.44 -19.76 10.18
N GLU A 221 10.74 -20.11 10.26
CA GLU A 221 11.28 -21.39 9.80
C GLU A 221 10.93 -21.71 8.34
N LYS A 222 11.08 -20.70 7.47
CA LYS A 222 10.74 -20.77 6.04
C LYS A 222 11.89 -20.30 5.16
N GLN A 223 13.11 -20.81 5.46
CA GLN A 223 14.31 -20.48 4.68
C GLN A 223 14.09 -20.76 3.18
N GLY A 224 14.49 -19.82 2.35
CA GLY A 224 14.33 -19.92 0.91
C GLY A 224 12.89 -19.90 0.39
N CYS A 225 11.91 -19.60 1.26
CA CYS A 225 10.50 -19.48 0.87
C CYS A 225 10.05 -18.02 0.87
N ILE A 226 9.07 -17.73 0.03
CA ILE A 226 8.40 -16.43 -0.08
C ILE A 226 6.89 -16.61 -0.06
N SER A 227 6.15 -15.65 0.45
CA SER A 227 4.67 -15.65 0.38
C SER A 227 4.17 -15.04 -0.91
N ALA A 228 4.94 -14.10 -1.48
CA ALA A 228 4.60 -13.44 -2.73
C ALA A 228 5.84 -12.92 -3.47
N LEU A 229 5.71 -12.82 -4.79
CA LEU A 229 6.59 -12.04 -5.64
C LEU A 229 5.83 -10.79 -6.09
N GLU A 230 6.28 -9.65 -5.63
CA GLU A 230 5.70 -8.35 -5.92
C GLU A 230 6.36 -7.74 -7.16
N LEU A 231 5.56 -7.21 -8.08
CA LEU A 231 6.00 -6.78 -9.39
C LEU A 231 5.58 -5.34 -9.67
N LYS A 232 6.47 -4.62 -10.34
CA LYS A 232 6.19 -3.34 -10.98
C LYS A 232 6.28 -3.53 -12.49
N LEU A 233 5.26 -3.10 -13.20
CA LEU A 233 5.21 -3.13 -14.66
C LEU A 233 5.82 -1.85 -15.24
N LYS A 234 6.22 -1.93 -16.53
CA LYS A 234 6.77 -0.78 -17.29
C LYS A 234 5.70 0.21 -17.68
#